data_3affa903c8c2f6eb16f29471f85a0298
#
_entry.id   3affa903c8c2f6eb16f29471f85a0298
#
_cell.length_a   1.000
_cell.length_b   1.000
_cell.length_c   1.000
_cell.angle_alpha   90.00
_cell.angle_beta   90.00
_cell.angle_gamma   90.00
#
_symmetry.space_group_name_H-M   'P 1'
#
loop_
_entity.id
_entity.type
_entity.pdbx_description
1 polymer ?
#
loop_
_entity_poly.entity_id
_entity_poly.type
_entity_poly.pdbx_seq_one_letter_code
_entity_poly.pdbx_strand_id
1 'polypeptide(L)'
;MSQSSLSRRNFLGLTVGAAGAAALAACGTSGPSSAGSGKSTAAYWSLSGPPGQPIRQAAIDRFNKANPSTKIKATFFQNDAYKQKIKTAIGAGQAPTMIWGWGGGGLKTYVDANQVVDLTDWFGQNAAVKQKILPSTFGAGTVNGKIYAMPIETVQPIVLFYNKKVFDRVGVQPPQSYGDILDLIPKFNAKGIAPFSLAGQSRWTNMMWLEFLLDRQAGPDVFNNVFAGQADAWSDPAVLEMLTKVQNLVKDKAFIKGFSSITADSNADQALLYTGKAAMMVHGSWSYGIQVANGGNFVKSGGLGWMNFPGIDGGKGDPSDTVGNPGQYLSISSKSSAADQAVAKKFFSTTLVDDAEKAGWVKSGGVPVLTDSASLFTGDDAQYLKDMSAIASGAKIFAQSWDQALSPTVAETLLDNIAKLFQLQISPQQWVDSMNGVIGQ
;
A
#
# COMPACT_ATOMS: atom_id res chain seq x y z
N MET A 1 0.41 75.58 -19.42
CA MET A 1 0.36 74.18 -19.92
C MET A 1 0.58 73.24 -18.74
N SER A 2 -0.51 72.72 -18.15
CA SER A 2 -0.50 71.87 -16.97
C SER A 2 -0.66 70.43 -17.43
N GLN A 3 0.34 69.59 -17.22
CA GLN A 3 0.27 68.14 -17.43
C GLN A 3 -0.30 67.50 -16.16
N SER A 4 -1.49 66.92 -16.25
CA SER A 4 -2.10 66.09 -15.22
C SER A 4 -1.56 64.68 -15.33
N SER A 5 -0.80 64.23 -14.34
CA SER A 5 -0.34 62.87 -14.18
C SER A 5 -1.48 61.94 -13.72
N LEU A 6 -1.83 60.96 -14.52
CA LEU A 6 -2.78 59.92 -14.16
C LEU A 6 -2.13 58.93 -13.16
N SER A 7 -2.70 58.83 -11.98
CA SER A 7 -2.28 57.95 -10.90
C SER A 7 -2.63 56.47 -11.22
N ARG A 8 -1.68 55.58 -10.95
CA ARG A 8 -1.83 54.11 -11.11
C ARG A 8 -3.04 53.50 -10.38
N ARG A 9 -3.73 54.25 -9.55
CA ARG A 9 -4.87 53.85 -8.74
C ARG A 9 -6.20 53.86 -9.52
N ASN A 10 -6.29 54.60 -10.63
CA ASN A 10 -7.51 54.73 -11.44
C ASN A 10 -7.58 53.78 -12.64
N PHE A 11 -6.53 52.96 -12.90
CA PHE A 11 -6.52 52.00 -13.99
C PHE A 11 -7.09 50.61 -13.57
N LEU A 12 -7.24 50.36 -12.27
CA LEU A 12 -7.76 49.10 -11.75
C LEU A 12 -9.29 49.08 -11.51
N GLY A 13 -9.97 50.15 -11.80
CA GLY A 13 -11.42 50.29 -11.50
C GLY A 13 -12.39 50.01 -12.64
N LEU A 14 -11.92 49.78 -13.88
CA LEU A 14 -12.82 49.72 -15.05
C LEU A 14 -12.79 48.43 -15.87
N THR A 15 -12.13 47.36 -15.39
CA THR A 15 -12.07 46.07 -16.08
C THR A 15 -12.70 44.89 -15.29
N VAL A 16 -13.44 45.16 -14.21
CA VAL A 16 -14.06 44.11 -13.36
C VAL A 16 -15.55 43.85 -13.71
N GLY A 17 -16.12 44.57 -14.63
CA GLY A 17 -17.56 44.53 -14.89
C GLY A 17 -18.05 43.55 -15.98
N ALA A 18 -17.20 42.96 -16.81
CA ALA A 18 -17.68 42.14 -17.96
C ALA A 18 -17.06 40.75 -18.09
N ALA A 19 -16.12 40.35 -17.26
CA ALA A 19 -15.49 39.02 -17.31
C ALA A 19 -15.95 38.05 -16.18
N GLY A 20 -16.80 38.49 -15.28
CA GLY A 20 -17.24 37.73 -14.11
C GLY A 20 -18.34 36.69 -14.35
N ALA A 21 -19.02 36.72 -15.49
CA ALA A 21 -20.15 35.81 -15.76
C ALA A 21 -19.78 34.57 -16.60
N ALA A 22 -18.61 34.52 -17.25
CA ALA A 22 -18.21 33.42 -18.10
C ALA A 22 -17.23 32.42 -17.41
N ALA A 23 -16.64 32.76 -16.26
CA ALA A 23 -15.66 31.92 -15.55
C ALA A 23 -16.30 30.94 -14.54
N LEU A 24 -17.58 31.06 -14.23
CA LEU A 24 -18.31 30.14 -13.33
C LEU A 24 -18.93 28.94 -14.05
N ALA A 25 -18.87 28.88 -15.40
CA ALA A 25 -19.39 27.77 -16.18
C ALA A 25 -18.33 26.71 -16.58
N ALA A 26 -17.04 26.91 -16.24
CA ALA A 26 -15.95 26.02 -16.65
C ALA A 26 -15.44 25.09 -15.53
N CYS A 27 -15.95 25.17 -14.30
CA CYS A 27 -15.77 24.19 -13.25
C CYS A 27 -17.03 23.32 -13.10
N GLY A 28 -17.51 22.79 -14.22
CA GLY A 28 -18.48 21.70 -14.21
C GLY A 28 -17.80 20.46 -13.65
N THR A 29 -17.97 20.23 -12.35
CA THR A 29 -17.79 18.92 -11.75
C THR A 29 -18.68 17.97 -12.52
N SER A 30 -18.07 17.12 -13.39
CA SER A 30 -18.76 15.94 -13.90
C SER A 30 -18.91 14.96 -12.74
N GLY A 31 -19.92 15.22 -11.90
CA GLY A 31 -20.54 14.22 -11.06
C GLY A 31 -21.11 13.12 -11.98
N PRO A 32 -21.43 11.92 -11.48
CA PRO A 32 -22.00 10.87 -12.29
C PRO A 32 -23.28 11.41 -12.95
N SER A 33 -23.22 11.59 -14.28
CA SER A 33 -24.35 12.09 -15.07
C SER A 33 -25.51 11.11 -14.97
N SER A 34 -26.64 11.61 -14.48
CA SER A 34 -27.93 10.96 -14.57
C SER A 34 -28.25 10.58 -16.02
N ALA A 35 -28.65 9.32 -16.22
CA ALA A 35 -29.43 8.74 -17.28
C ALA A 35 -29.52 9.52 -18.62
N GLY A 36 -28.57 9.25 -19.51
CA GLY A 36 -28.67 9.52 -20.94
C GLY A 36 -28.42 8.23 -21.70
N SER A 37 -29.41 7.81 -22.47
CA SER A 37 -29.45 6.74 -23.46
C SER A 37 -28.22 5.89 -23.74
N GLY A 38 -28.19 4.67 -23.27
CA GLY A 38 -27.69 3.53 -24.03
C GLY A 38 -26.26 3.06 -23.81
N LYS A 39 -25.37 3.76 -23.11
CA LYS A 39 -24.00 3.27 -22.82
C LYS A 39 -23.61 3.53 -21.37
N SER A 40 -23.55 2.47 -20.59
CA SER A 40 -23.07 2.53 -19.22
C SER A 40 -21.54 2.72 -19.19
N THR A 41 -21.05 3.64 -18.36
CA THR A 41 -19.61 3.91 -18.19
C THR A 41 -19.25 3.85 -16.73
N ALA A 42 -18.70 2.71 -16.30
CA ALA A 42 -18.26 2.52 -14.92
C ALA A 42 -16.90 3.21 -14.67
N ALA A 43 -16.81 4.02 -13.63
CA ALA A 43 -15.57 4.65 -13.22
C ALA A 43 -14.73 3.70 -12.35
N TYR A 44 -13.42 3.65 -12.63
CA TYR A 44 -12.44 2.88 -11.87
C TYR A 44 -11.30 3.79 -11.40
N TRP A 45 -11.07 3.88 -10.09
CA TRP A 45 -9.94 4.62 -9.55
C TRP A 45 -8.93 3.66 -8.93
N SER A 46 -7.64 3.87 -9.20
CA SER A 46 -6.55 3.04 -8.70
C SER A 46 -5.22 3.79 -8.65
N LEU A 47 -4.14 3.05 -8.33
CA LEU A 47 -2.79 3.60 -8.22
C LEU A 47 -2.12 3.75 -9.58
N SER A 48 -1.37 4.85 -9.75
CA SER A 48 -0.51 5.12 -10.91
C SER A 48 0.86 4.46 -10.76
N GLY A 49 1.57 4.41 -11.86
CA GLY A 49 2.95 3.97 -11.94
C GLY A 49 3.14 2.48 -12.26
N PRO A 50 4.30 2.13 -12.84
CA PRO A 50 4.67 0.75 -13.11
C PRO A 50 5.01 0.00 -11.80
N PRO A 51 4.91 -1.36 -11.80
CA PRO A 51 4.39 -2.16 -12.92
C PRO A 51 2.85 -2.26 -12.96
N GLY A 52 2.14 -1.85 -11.92
CA GLY A 52 0.70 -2.09 -11.73
C GLY A 52 -0.21 -1.35 -12.72
N GLN A 53 0.02 -0.05 -12.97
CA GLN A 53 -0.85 0.73 -13.86
C GLN A 53 -0.97 0.16 -15.28
N PRO A 54 0.10 -0.23 -15.98
CA PRO A 54 0.00 -0.86 -17.29
C PRO A 54 -0.83 -2.15 -17.29
N ILE A 55 -0.73 -2.98 -16.24
CA ILE A 55 -1.48 -4.24 -16.12
C ILE A 55 -2.97 -3.93 -15.96
N ARG A 56 -3.32 -3.02 -15.06
CA ARG A 56 -4.70 -2.57 -14.82
C ARG A 56 -5.31 -1.95 -16.08
N GLN A 57 -4.54 -1.12 -16.80
CA GLN A 57 -4.99 -0.52 -18.04
C GLN A 57 -5.23 -1.59 -19.11
N ALA A 58 -4.33 -2.57 -19.25
CA ALA A 58 -4.50 -3.67 -20.18
C ALA A 58 -5.74 -4.53 -19.87
N ALA A 59 -6.06 -4.77 -18.59
CA ALA A 59 -7.29 -5.44 -18.19
C ALA A 59 -8.54 -4.65 -18.63
N ILE A 60 -8.55 -3.34 -18.39
CA ILE A 60 -9.64 -2.45 -18.79
C ILE A 60 -9.78 -2.42 -20.30
N ASP A 61 -8.70 -2.36 -21.05
CA ASP A 61 -8.72 -2.35 -22.52
C ASP A 61 -9.25 -3.66 -23.08
N ARG A 62 -8.86 -4.82 -22.51
CA ARG A 62 -9.42 -6.14 -22.86
C ARG A 62 -10.93 -6.18 -22.63
N PHE A 63 -11.37 -5.73 -21.44
CA PHE A 63 -12.80 -5.67 -21.11
C PHE A 63 -13.56 -4.75 -22.08
N ASN A 64 -13.07 -3.54 -22.31
CA ASN A 64 -13.70 -2.55 -23.18
C ASN A 64 -13.77 -3.00 -24.64
N LYS A 65 -12.78 -3.75 -25.12
CA LYS A 65 -12.78 -4.36 -26.47
C LYS A 65 -13.85 -5.44 -26.59
N ALA A 66 -13.98 -6.29 -25.57
CA ALA A 66 -14.96 -7.36 -25.54
C ALA A 66 -16.40 -6.86 -25.30
N ASN A 67 -16.58 -5.64 -24.78
CA ASN A 67 -17.87 -5.08 -24.38
C ASN A 67 -18.09 -3.67 -24.98
N PRO A 68 -18.35 -3.53 -26.31
CA PRO A 68 -18.40 -2.23 -26.97
C PRO A 68 -19.56 -1.33 -26.54
N SER A 69 -20.63 -1.90 -25.97
CA SER A 69 -21.80 -1.16 -25.46
C SER A 69 -21.62 -0.64 -24.02
N THR A 70 -20.64 -1.14 -23.30
CA THR A 70 -20.33 -0.73 -21.91
C THR A 70 -18.85 -0.43 -21.77
N LYS A 71 -18.47 0.59 -21.00
CA LYS A 71 -17.08 1.02 -20.87
C LYS A 71 -16.69 1.15 -19.42
N ILE A 72 -15.43 0.85 -19.15
CA ILE A 72 -14.74 1.22 -17.91
C ILE A 72 -13.80 2.37 -18.25
N LYS A 73 -13.85 3.45 -17.46
CA LYS A 73 -12.92 4.58 -17.52
C LYS A 73 -12.08 4.62 -16.26
N ALA A 74 -10.77 4.44 -16.42
CA ALA A 74 -9.83 4.51 -15.30
C ALA A 74 -9.36 5.93 -15.04
N THR A 75 -9.04 6.20 -13.77
CA THR A 75 -8.24 7.33 -13.32
C THR A 75 -7.21 6.82 -12.31
N PHE A 76 -5.96 7.18 -12.51
CA PHE A 76 -4.84 6.70 -11.70
C PHE A 76 -4.22 7.86 -10.91
N PHE A 77 -3.82 7.57 -9.67
CA PHE A 77 -3.25 8.54 -8.74
C PHE A 77 -2.00 7.95 -8.06
N GLN A 78 -1.07 8.79 -7.65
CA GLN A 78 0.02 8.37 -6.75
C GLN A 78 -0.56 7.86 -5.43
N ASN A 79 0.13 6.94 -4.76
CA ASN A 79 -0.39 6.21 -3.61
C ASN A 79 -0.86 7.12 -2.48
N ASP A 80 -0.02 8.06 -2.05
CA ASP A 80 -0.36 8.91 -0.91
C ASP A 80 -1.50 9.89 -1.26
N ALA A 81 -1.51 10.40 -2.50
CA ALA A 81 -2.60 11.24 -3.01
C ALA A 81 -3.91 10.45 -3.17
N TYR A 82 -3.85 9.16 -3.58
CA TYR A 82 -5.01 8.30 -3.70
C TYR A 82 -5.71 8.10 -2.36
N LYS A 83 -4.95 7.78 -1.30
CA LYS A 83 -5.49 7.57 0.05
C LYS A 83 -6.35 8.75 0.52
N GLN A 84 -5.87 9.98 0.29
CA GLN A 84 -6.62 11.19 0.66
C GLN A 84 -7.84 11.41 -0.26
N LYS A 85 -7.66 11.24 -1.56
CA LYS A 85 -8.70 11.53 -2.55
C LYS A 85 -9.87 10.57 -2.45
N ILE A 86 -9.62 9.26 -2.29
CA ILE A 86 -10.69 8.27 -2.21
C ILE A 86 -11.52 8.43 -0.93
N LYS A 87 -10.89 8.71 0.21
CA LYS A 87 -11.56 9.00 1.47
C LYS A 87 -12.50 10.20 1.34
N THR A 88 -12.02 11.29 0.73
CA THR A 88 -12.83 12.50 0.47
C THR A 88 -14.00 12.21 -0.46
N ALA A 89 -13.76 11.49 -1.57
CA ALA A 89 -14.79 11.18 -2.56
C ALA A 89 -15.90 10.28 -1.98
N ILE A 90 -15.53 9.28 -1.19
CA ILE A 90 -16.50 8.41 -0.51
C ILE A 90 -17.32 9.20 0.50
N GLY A 91 -16.69 10.04 1.33
CA GLY A 91 -17.37 10.89 2.30
C GLY A 91 -18.35 11.88 1.66
N ALA A 92 -18.03 12.37 0.45
CA ALA A 92 -18.90 13.26 -0.33
C ALA A 92 -19.97 12.50 -1.17
N GLY A 93 -20.03 11.16 -1.12
CA GLY A 93 -20.93 10.37 -1.97
C GLY A 93 -20.58 10.41 -3.47
N GLN A 94 -19.33 10.76 -3.81
CA GLN A 94 -18.83 10.90 -5.18
C GLN A 94 -17.75 9.86 -5.51
N ALA A 95 -17.80 8.72 -4.86
CA ALA A 95 -16.88 7.62 -5.13
C ALA A 95 -17.03 7.10 -6.59
N PRO A 96 -15.93 6.58 -7.20
CA PRO A 96 -16.04 5.87 -8.47
C PRO A 96 -16.88 4.61 -8.30
N THR A 97 -17.35 4.04 -9.41
CA THR A 97 -18.10 2.76 -9.38
C THR A 97 -17.27 1.64 -8.76
N MET A 98 -16.00 1.54 -9.14
CA MET A 98 -15.06 0.57 -8.59
C MET A 98 -14.01 1.30 -7.75
N ILE A 99 -13.97 0.96 -6.47
CA ILE A 99 -13.10 1.54 -5.45
C ILE A 99 -11.98 0.54 -5.20
N TRP A 100 -10.78 0.86 -5.64
CA TRP A 100 -9.59 0.11 -5.34
C TRP A 100 -9.13 0.40 -3.90
N GLY A 101 -8.62 -0.59 -3.20
CA GLY A 101 -8.16 -0.41 -1.82
C GLY A 101 -7.43 -1.63 -1.25
N TRP A 102 -7.19 -1.58 0.04
CA TRP A 102 -6.44 -2.62 0.77
C TRP A 102 -7.35 -3.48 1.67
N GLY A 103 -8.67 -3.20 1.69
CA GLY A 103 -9.57 -3.92 2.60
C GLY A 103 -9.48 -3.44 4.07
N GLY A 104 -9.67 -4.36 5.00
CA GLY A 104 -9.48 -4.12 6.44
C GLY A 104 -10.36 -3.03 7.05
N GLY A 105 -9.80 -2.22 7.95
CA GLY A 105 -10.52 -1.17 8.67
C GLY A 105 -11.06 -0.07 7.78
N GLY A 106 -10.33 0.28 6.70
CA GLY A 106 -10.83 1.22 5.70
C GLY A 106 -12.10 0.72 5.02
N LEU A 107 -12.14 -0.54 4.62
CA LEU A 107 -13.32 -1.17 4.04
C LEU A 107 -14.47 -1.24 5.06
N LYS A 108 -14.16 -1.61 6.30
CA LYS A 108 -15.16 -1.65 7.38
C LYS A 108 -15.87 -0.31 7.54
N THR A 109 -15.12 0.80 7.53
CA THR A 109 -15.70 2.15 7.61
C THR A 109 -16.68 2.42 6.46
N TYR A 110 -16.38 1.96 5.24
CA TYR A 110 -17.28 2.11 4.09
C TYR A 110 -18.53 1.22 4.21
N VAL A 111 -18.38 0.02 4.77
CA VAL A 111 -19.51 -0.90 5.05
C VAL A 111 -20.44 -0.31 6.09
N ASP A 112 -19.90 0.15 7.21
CA ASP A 112 -20.69 0.73 8.32
C ASP A 112 -21.47 1.98 7.85
N ALA A 113 -20.91 2.74 6.90
CA ALA A 113 -21.57 3.89 6.28
C ALA A 113 -22.47 3.52 5.07
N ASN A 114 -22.69 2.24 4.76
CA ASN A 114 -23.47 1.76 3.63
C ASN A 114 -23.01 2.35 2.27
N GLN A 115 -21.69 2.52 2.07
CA GLN A 115 -21.11 3.11 0.88
C GLN A 115 -20.70 2.07 -0.18
N VAL A 116 -20.67 0.79 0.18
CA VAL A 116 -20.25 -0.31 -0.70
C VAL A 116 -21.28 -1.43 -0.73
N VAL A 117 -21.32 -2.15 -1.86
CA VAL A 117 -22.26 -3.23 -2.14
C VAL A 117 -21.83 -4.52 -1.45
N ASP A 118 -22.77 -5.22 -0.80
CA ASP A 118 -22.58 -6.61 -0.35
C ASP A 118 -22.47 -7.54 -1.58
N LEU A 119 -21.34 -8.24 -1.70
CA LEU A 119 -21.04 -9.16 -2.80
C LEU A 119 -21.23 -10.63 -2.41
N THR A 120 -21.72 -10.93 -1.20
CA THR A 120 -21.81 -12.29 -0.66
C THR A 120 -22.66 -13.20 -1.56
N ASP A 121 -23.87 -12.75 -1.88
CA ASP A 121 -24.78 -13.51 -2.76
C ASP A 121 -24.24 -13.61 -4.18
N TRP A 122 -23.60 -12.54 -4.67
CA TRP A 122 -22.97 -12.58 -5.98
C TRP A 122 -21.87 -13.65 -6.06
N PHE A 123 -21.01 -13.77 -5.05
CA PHE A 123 -20.02 -14.83 -4.99
C PHE A 123 -20.63 -16.21 -4.80
N GLY A 124 -21.77 -16.31 -4.09
CA GLY A 124 -22.55 -17.54 -4.00
C GLY A 124 -23.04 -18.03 -5.36
N GLN A 125 -23.58 -17.10 -6.15
CA GLN A 125 -24.06 -17.38 -7.52
C GLN A 125 -22.92 -17.56 -8.56
N ASN A 126 -21.71 -17.09 -8.25
CA ASN A 126 -20.52 -17.15 -9.09
C ASN A 126 -19.40 -17.97 -8.43
N ALA A 127 -19.72 -19.15 -7.91
CA ALA A 127 -18.78 -20.02 -7.21
C ALA A 127 -17.51 -20.32 -8.00
N ALA A 128 -17.61 -20.45 -9.33
CA ALA A 128 -16.46 -20.65 -10.21
C ALA A 128 -15.48 -19.47 -10.23
N VAL A 129 -15.96 -18.23 -10.03
CA VAL A 129 -15.10 -17.05 -9.86
C VAL A 129 -14.40 -17.12 -8.51
N LYS A 130 -15.15 -17.43 -7.45
CA LYS A 130 -14.59 -17.53 -6.09
C LYS A 130 -13.49 -18.58 -6.00
N GLN A 131 -13.65 -19.73 -6.66
CA GLN A 131 -12.68 -20.84 -6.67
C GLN A 131 -11.35 -20.49 -7.38
N LYS A 132 -11.36 -19.49 -8.25
CA LYS A 132 -10.13 -18.98 -8.91
C LYS A 132 -9.31 -18.07 -8.02
N ILE A 133 -9.78 -17.71 -6.84
CA ILE A 133 -9.14 -16.77 -5.91
C ILE A 133 -8.67 -17.55 -4.68
N LEU A 134 -7.47 -17.27 -4.21
CA LEU A 134 -6.90 -17.91 -3.01
C LEU A 134 -7.79 -17.62 -1.79
N PRO A 135 -8.28 -18.63 -1.08
CA PRO A 135 -9.18 -18.45 0.07
C PRO A 135 -8.61 -17.54 1.16
N SER A 136 -7.29 -17.60 1.40
CA SER A 136 -6.59 -16.80 2.39
C SER A 136 -6.70 -15.27 2.14
N THR A 137 -7.00 -14.85 0.91
CA THR A 137 -7.05 -13.43 0.54
C THR A 137 -8.41 -12.78 0.83
N PHE A 138 -9.47 -13.55 1.10
CA PHE A 138 -10.80 -12.98 1.34
C PHE A 138 -10.94 -12.26 2.69
N GLY A 139 -10.08 -12.55 3.67
CA GLY A 139 -10.20 -12.02 5.04
C GLY A 139 -10.36 -10.51 5.08
N ALA A 140 -9.45 -9.76 4.49
CA ALA A 140 -9.49 -8.29 4.49
C ALA A 140 -10.57 -7.69 3.57
N GLY A 141 -11.18 -8.48 2.69
CA GLY A 141 -12.35 -8.11 1.87
C GLY A 141 -13.70 -8.42 2.54
N THR A 142 -13.67 -9.01 3.74
CA THR A 142 -14.83 -9.50 4.48
C THR A 142 -15.06 -8.68 5.75
N VAL A 143 -16.29 -8.24 5.98
CA VAL A 143 -16.69 -7.51 7.18
C VAL A 143 -17.94 -8.18 7.76
N ASN A 144 -17.91 -8.50 9.06
CA ASN A 144 -19.01 -9.17 9.75
C ASN A 144 -19.51 -10.45 9.02
N GLY A 145 -18.59 -11.26 8.48
CA GLY A 145 -18.89 -12.50 7.76
C GLY A 145 -19.43 -12.32 6.34
N LYS A 146 -19.53 -11.10 5.82
CA LYS A 146 -20.01 -10.78 4.48
C LYS A 146 -18.90 -10.21 3.61
N ILE A 147 -18.88 -10.58 2.33
CA ILE A 147 -17.87 -10.15 1.35
C ILE A 147 -18.30 -8.81 0.73
N TYR A 148 -17.49 -7.76 0.90
CA TYR A 148 -17.73 -6.43 0.32
C TYR A 148 -16.68 -5.99 -0.70
N ALA A 149 -15.59 -6.76 -0.81
CA ALA A 149 -14.56 -6.47 -1.79
C ALA A 149 -14.00 -7.77 -2.37
N MET A 150 -13.77 -7.76 -3.68
CA MET A 150 -13.13 -8.85 -4.39
C MET A 150 -11.62 -8.73 -4.23
N PRO A 151 -10.91 -9.80 -3.78
CA PRO A 151 -9.45 -9.82 -3.84
C PRO A 151 -8.97 -9.78 -5.29
N ILE A 152 -7.98 -8.95 -5.57
CA ILE A 152 -7.38 -8.74 -6.89
C ILE A 152 -5.85 -8.65 -6.79
N GLU A 153 -5.17 -8.67 -7.94
CA GLU A 153 -3.74 -8.39 -8.07
C GLU A 153 -2.86 -9.42 -7.38
N THR A 154 -2.08 -9.01 -6.36
CA THR A 154 -1.01 -9.84 -5.81
C THR A 154 -1.05 -9.94 -4.29
N VAL A 155 -0.59 -11.07 -3.76
CA VAL A 155 -0.22 -11.21 -2.34
C VAL A 155 1.12 -10.52 -2.13
N GLN A 156 1.24 -9.68 -1.11
CA GLN A 156 2.37 -8.77 -0.94
C GLN A 156 2.96 -8.84 0.47
N PRO A 157 3.76 -9.88 0.78
CA PRO A 157 4.52 -9.89 2.02
C PRO A 157 5.56 -8.76 2.03
N ILE A 158 5.82 -8.20 3.20
CA ILE A 158 6.94 -7.32 3.45
C ILE A 158 8.17 -8.19 3.73
N VAL A 159 9.31 -7.84 3.16
CA VAL A 159 10.56 -8.58 3.29
C VAL A 159 11.74 -7.64 3.50
N LEU A 160 12.84 -8.19 3.95
CA LEU A 160 14.12 -7.50 3.99
C LEU A 160 14.84 -7.75 2.66
N PHE A 161 15.00 -6.70 1.87
CA PHE A 161 15.84 -6.68 0.67
C PHE A 161 17.27 -6.23 1.03
N TYR A 162 18.28 -6.78 0.34
CA TYR A 162 19.66 -6.36 0.53
C TYR A 162 20.45 -6.38 -0.78
N ASN A 163 21.48 -5.54 -0.86
CA ASN A 163 22.38 -5.45 -1.99
C ASN A 163 23.59 -6.37 -1.76
N LYS A 164 23.62 -7.52 -2.43
CA LYS A 164 24.68 -8.53 -2.30
C LYS A 164 26.07 -7.95 -2.57
N LYS A 165 26.21 -7.08 -3.60
CA LYS A 165 27.49 -6.45 -3.94
C LYS A 165 28.01 -5.52 -2.85
N VAL A 166 27.10 -4.89 -2.10
CA VAL A 166 27.47 -4.06 -0.95
C VAL A 166 27.94 -4.94 0.20
N PHE A 167 27.26 -6.06 0.47
CA PHE A 167 27.65 -7.02 1.49
C PHE A 167 29.03 -7.63 1.19
N ASP A 168 29.25 -8.07 -0.04
CA ASP A 168 30.55 -8.60 -0.51
C ASP A 168 31.68 -7.56 -0.33
N ARG A 169 31.44 -6.31 -0.74
CA ARG A 169 32.41 -5.20 -0.61
C ARG A 169 32.81 -4.90 0.82
N VAL A 170 31.87 -5.05 1.75
CA VAL A 170 32.12 -4.82 3.19
C VAL A 170 32.66 -6.07 3.86
N GLY A 171 32.50 -7.25 3.27
CA GLY A 171 32.95 -8.54 3.82
C GLY A 171 32.04 -9.05 4.93
N VAL A 172 30.74 -8.87 4.80
CA VAL A 172 29.72 -9.30 5.79
C VAL A 172 28.66 -10.19 5.17
N GLN A 173 27.94 -10.95 6.00
CA GLN A 173 26.85 -11.81 5.59
C GLN A 173 25.48 -11.16 5.89
N PRO A 174 24.41 -11.52 5.18
CA PRO A 174 23.05 -11.10 5.50
C PRO A 174 22.66 -11.52 6.93
N PRO A 175 21.86 -10.70 7.65
CA PRO A 175 21.52 -10.95 9.05
C PRO A 175 20.62 -12.19 9.18
N GLN A 176 20.88 -13.01 10.21
CA GLN A 176 20.05 -14.16 10.58
C GLN A 176 19.21 -13.88 11.84
N SER A 177 19.57 -12.84 12.59
CA SER A 177 18.88 -12.37 13.78
C SER A 177 18.78 -10.84 13.79
N TYR A 178 17.95 -10.29 14.67
CA TYR A 178 17.92 -8.84 14.93
C TYR A 178 19.27 -8.36 15.53
N GLY A 179 19.95 -9.19 16.32
CA GLY A 179 21.29 -8.92 16.80
C GLY A 179 22.28 -8.67 15.67
N ASP A 180 22.25 -9.51 14.63
CA ASP A 180 23.10 -9.31 13.45
C ASP A 180 22.81 -7.98 12.74
N ILE A 181 21.52 -7.55 12.68
CA ILE A 181 21.16 -6.23 12.13
C ILE A 181 21.90 -5.13 12.91
N LEU A 182 21.89 -5.20 14.24
CA LEU A 182 22.57 -4.20 15.10
C LEU A 182 24.08 -4.21 14.85
N ASP A 183 24.70 -5.38 14.70
CA ASP A 183 26.14 -5.54 14.42
C ASP A 183 26.56 -5.05 13.03
N LEU A 184 25.64 -5.05 12.06
CA LEU A 184 25.89 -4.57 10.69
C LEU A 184 25.87 -3.05 10.60
N ILE A 185 25.10 -2.35 11.45
CA ILE A 185 24.94 -0.89 11.40
C ILE A 185 26.31 -0.16 11.45
N PRO A 186 27.17 -0.36 12.48
CA PRO A 186 28.45 0.31 12.52
C PRO A 186 29.40 -0.09 11.39
N LYS A 187 29.31 -1.33 10.88
CA LYS A 187 30.16 -1.82 9.78
C LYS A 187 29.86 -1.09 8.47
N PHE A 188 28.59 -0.88 8.12
CA PHE A 188 28.19 -0.11 6.95
C PHE A 188 28.50 1.38 7.12
N ASN A 189 28.16 1.96 8.27
CA ASN A 189 28.45 3.36 8.59
C ASN A 189 29.96 3.68 8.46
N ALA A 190 30.84 2.79 8.92
CA ALA A 190 32.30 2.95 8.79
C ALA A 190 32.79 2.98 7.32
N LYS A 191 32.00 2.47 6.39
CA LYS A 191 32.26 2.51 4.94
C LYS A 191 31.52 3.64 4.21
N GLY A 192 30.81 4.53 4.94
CA GLY A 192 30.01 5.60 4.35
C GLY A 192 28.78 5.10 3.59
N ILE A 193 28.30 3.89 3.91
CA ILE A 193 27.12 3.28 3.33
C ILE A 193 25.99 3.32 4.37
N ALA A 194 24.81 3.78 3.97
CA ALA A 194 23.67 3.70 4.89
C ALA A 194 23.29 2.23 5.15
N PRO A 195 23.12 1.78 6.39
CA PRO A 195 22.65 0.43 6.66
C PRO A 195 21.30 0.16 5.99
N PHE A 196 20.34 1.06 6.15
CA PHE A 196 19.01 0.95 5.55
C PHE A 196 18.62 2.20 4.76
N SER A 197 18.00 1.99 3.60
CA SER A 197 17.17 3.01 2.97
C SER A 197 15.80 3.06 3.65
N LEU A 198 15.17 4.24 3.64
CA LEU A 198 13.85 4.44 4.24
C LEU A 198 13.15 5.64 3.59
N ALA A 199 11.89 5.48 3.17
CA ALA A 199 11.04 6.56 2.66
C ALA A 199 10.19 7.17 3.78
N GLY A 200 10.84 7.77 4.78
CA GLY A 200 10.21 8.15 6.04
C GLY A 200 9.13 9.22 5.94
N GLN A 201 9.10 10.03 4.87
CA GLN A 201 8.04 10.99 4.65
C GLN A 201 6.69 10.32 4.37
N SER A 202 6.68 9.15 3.75
CA SER A 202 5.46 8.37 3.49
C SER A 202 4.91 7.67 4.75
N ARG A 203 5.62 7.68 5.86
CA ARG A 203 5.23 7.18 7.19
C ARG A 203 4.97 5.68 7.27
N TRP A 204 4.19 5.11 6.33
CA TRP A 204 3.87 3.68 6.29
C TRP A 204 5.11 2.78 6.09
N THR A 205 6.18 3.27 5.47
CA THR A 205 7.46 2.55 5.40
C THR A 205 8.15 2.43 6.75
N ASN A 206 7.99 3.45 7.62
CA ASN A 206 8.47 3.42 9.00
C ASN A 206 7.70 2.38 9.82
N MET A 207 6.38 2.26 9.58
CA MET A 207 5.50 1.34 10.28
C MET A 207 5.92 -0.12 10.12
N MET A 208 6.46 -0.52 8.98
CA MET A 208 6.96 -1.88 8.73
C MET A 208 7.97 -2.35 9.77
N TRP A 209 8.75 -1.44 10.33
CA TRP A 209 9.69 -1.73 11.41
C TRP A 209 8.97 -2.05 12.72
N LEU A 210 7.93 -1.27 13.06
CA LEU A 210 7.14 -1.52 14.27
C LEU A 210 6.42 -2.86 14.17
N GLU A 211 5.83 -3.15 13.02
CA GLU A 211 5.10 -4.37 12.73
C GLU A 211 5.97 -5.61 13.00
N PHE A 212 7.15 -5.67 12.39
CA PHE A 212 8.06 -6.79 12.60
C PHE A 212 8.66 -6.83 14.00
N LEU A 213 9.08 -5.69 14.55
CA LEU A 213 9.68 -5.69 15.88
C LEU A 213 8.70 -6.11 16.96
N LEU A 214 7.43 -5.69 16.88
CA LEU A 214 6.41 -6.13 17.85
C LEU A 214 6.10 -7.61 17.68
N ASP A 215 5.89 -8.06 16.45
CA ASP A 215 5.62 -9.46 16.17
C ASP A 215 6.76 -10.36 16.67
N ARG A 216 8.02 -10.07 16.28
CA ARG A 216 9.18 -10.86 16.69
C ARG A 216 9.42 -10.83 18.19
N GLN A 217 9.09 -9.71 18.87
CA GLN A 217 9.25 -9.55 20.32
C GLN A 217 8.20 -10.32 21.11
N ALA A 218 6.92 -10.19 20.74
CA ALA A 218 5.78 -10.59 21.56
C ALA A 218 4.84 -11.60 20.87
N GLY A 219 4.97 -11.82 19.59
CA GLY A 219 4.00 -12.55 18.78
C GLY A 219 2.79 -11.67 18.42
N PRO A 220 1.77 -12.25 17.76
CA PRO A 220 0.66 -11.52 17.17
C PRO A 220 -0.36 -11.01 18.18
N ASP A 221 -0.42 -11.56 19.38
CA ASP A 221 -1.53 -11.34 20.33
C ASP A 221 -1.62 -9.88 20.78
N VAL A 222 -0.50 -9.18 20.92
CA VAL A 222 -0.49 -7.77 21.33
C VAL A 222 -1.22 -6.93 20.29
N PHE A 223 -0.90 -7.09 19.01
CA PHE A 223 -1.60 -6.34 17.96
C PHE A 223 -3.04 -6.83 17.76
N ASN A 224 -3.34 -8.10 17.97
CA ASN A 224 -4.70 -8.62 17.92
C ASN A 224 -5.61 -7.93 18.98
N ASN A 225 -5.09 -7.69 20.18
CA ASN A 225 -5.80 -6.95 21.24
C ASN A 225 -6.06 -5.49 20.83
N VAL A 226 -5.07 -4.85 20.20
CA VAL A 226 -5.23 -3.50 19.62
C VAL A 226 -6.28 -3.50 18.53
N PHE A 227 -6.22 -4.43 17.60
CA PHE A 227 -7.17 -4.58 16.50
C PHE A 227 -8.59 -4.83 17.01
N ALA A 228 -8.74 -5.57 18.09
CA ALA A 228 -10.02 -5.77 18.78
C ALA A 228 -10.52 -4.53 19.54
N GLY A 229 -9.74 -3.45 19.60
CA GLY A 229 -10.09 -2.22 20.32
C GLY A 229 -10.07 -2.38 21.85
N GLN A 230 -9.29 -3.34 22.37
CA GLN A 230 -9.16 -3.55 23.80
C GLN A 230 -8.54 -2.31 24.46
N ALA A 231 -9.18 -1.79 25.50
CA ALA A 231 -8.68 -0.64 26.24
C ALA A 231 -7.24 -0.86 26.72
N ASP A 232 -6.42 0.17 26.57
CA ASP A 232 -5.01 0.20 27.00
C ASP A 232 -4.10 -0.88 26.35
N ALA A 233 -4.53 -1.52 25.26
CA ALA A 233 -3.73 -2.58 24.62
C ALA A 233 -2.35 -2.09 24.15
N TRP A 234 -2.18 -0.81 23.83
CA TRP A 234 -0.88 -0.24 23.52
C TRP A 234 0.05 -0.06 24.75
N SER A 235 -0.48 -0.26 25.96
CA SER A 235 0.34 -0.23 27.20
C SER A 235 1.08 -1.54 27.47
N ASP A 236 0.98 -2.56 26.61
CA ASP A 236 1.77 -3.78 26.75
C ASP A 236 3.26 -3.45 26.82
N PRO A 237 4.03 -4.01 27.77
CA PRO A 237 5.47 -3.74 27.89
C PRO A 237 6.27 -3.99 26.61
N ALA A 238 5.85 -4.95 25.78
CA ALA A 238 6.51 -5.23 24.50
C ALA A 238 6.37 -4.07 23.51
N VAL A 239 5.32 -3.27 23.61
CA VAL A 239 5.15 -2.04 22.78
C VAL A 239 6.20 -0.99 23.18
N LEU A 240 6.38 -0.72 24.47
CA LEU A 240 7.41 0.22 24.93
C LEU A 240 8.82 -0.24 24.52
N GLU A 241 9.09 -1.54 24.61
CA GLU A 241 10.36 -2.12 24.19
C GLU A 241 10.56 -1.98 22.68
N MET A 242 9.57 -2.28 21.87
CA MET A 242 9.59 -2.09 20.41
C MET A 242 9.86 -0.63 20.04
N LEU A 243 9.15 0.33 20.63
CA LEU A 243 9.33 1.77 20.37
C LEU A 243 10.74 2.24 20.77
N THR A 244 11.28 1.69 21.86
CA THR A 244 12.64 1.97 22.31
C THR A 244 13.67 1.43 21.31
N LYS A 245 13.48 0.20 20.78
CA LYS A 245 14.34 -0.38 19.73
C LYS A 245 14.34 0.52 18.49
N VAL A 246 13.17 1.02 18.05
CA VAL A 246 13.06 1.95 16.91
C VAL A 246 13.87 3.22 17.16
N GLN A 247 13.73 3.85 18.32
CA GLN A 247 14.51 5.06 18.65
C GLN A 247 16.03 4.80 18.69
N ASN A 248 16.43 3.63 19.17
CA ASN A 248 17.84 3.24 19.19
C ASN A 248 18.37 3.07 17.76
N LEU A 249 17.64 2.42 16.86
CA LEU A 249 18.01 2.33 15.44
C LEU A 249 18.23 3.71 14.81
N VAL A 250 17.39 4.70 15.13
CA VAL A 250 17.56 6.08 14.64
C VAL A 250 18.83 6.71 15.22
N LYS A 251 19.04 6.61 16.54
CA LYS A 251 20.22 7.15 17.24
C LYS A 251 21.52 6.53 16.75
N ASP A 252 21.51 5.23 16.45
CA ASP A 252 22.66 4.46 15.94
C ASP A 252 22.88 4.65 14.44
N LYS A 253 22.10 5.57 13.80
CA LYS A 253 22.21 5.90 12.37
C LYS A 253 21.97 4.69 11.46
N ALA A 254 20.99 3.84 11.82
CA ALA A 254 20.60 2.71 10.99
C ALA A 254 20.01 3.14 9.64
N PHE A 255 19.38 4.31 9.57
CA PHE A 255 18.70 4.80 8.38
C PHE A 255 19.51 5.87 7.63
N ILE A 256 19.32 5.93 6.32
CA ILE A 256 19.92 6.96 5.48
C ILE A 256 19.65 8.36 6.05
N LYS A 257 20.66 9.22 6.05
CA LYS A 257 20.50 10.61 6.50
C LYS A 257 19.43 11.32 5.67
N GLY A 258 18.50 12.00 6.32
CA GLY A 258 17.41 12.72 5.66
C GLY A 258 16.23 11.82 5.20
N PHE A 259 16.13 10.59 5.70
CA PHE A 259 15.05 9.66 5.36
C PHE A 259 13.65 10.28 5.53
N SER A 260 13.46 11.18 6.50
CA SER A 260 12.18 11.86 6.75
C SER A 260 11.70 12.78 5.62
N SER A 261 12.56 13.05 4.63
CA SER A 261 12.23 13.83 3.42
C SER A 261 12.13 12.98 2.16
N ILE A 262 12.28 11.66 2.25
CA ILE A 262 12.17 10.74 1.13
C ILE A 262 10.74 10.20 1.09
N THR A 263 10.08 10.28 -0.08
CA THR A 263 8.76 9.69 -0.33
C THR A 263 8.89 8.35 -1.04
N ALA A 264 8.05 7.39 -0.69
CA ALA A 264 7.96 6.10 -1.40
C ALA A 264 7.45 6.29 -2.83
N ASP A 265 6.55 7.25 -3.07
CA ASP A 265 5.98 7.55 -4.40
C ASP A 265 7.06 7.96 -5.43
N SER A 266 8.21 8.45 -4.97
CA SER A 266 9.35 8.78 -5.84
C SER A 266 10.24 7.59 -6.18
N ASN A 267 10.08 6.44 -5.49
CA ASN A 267 10.97 5.27 -5.52
C ASN A 267 12.45 5.59 -5.19
N ALA A 268 12.72 6.72 -4.54
CA ALA A 268 14.08 7.14 -4.20
C ALA A 268 14.73 6.22 -3.16
N ASP A 269 13.94 5.68 -2.22
CA ASP A 269 14.38 4.66 -1.26
C ASP A 269 14.88 3.39 -1.96
N GLN A 270 14.19 2.93 -2.99
CA GLN A 270 14.61 1.78 -3.80
C GLN A 270 15.86 2.08 -4.61
N ALA A 271 15.98 3.32 -5.12
CA ALA A 271 17.17 3.77 -5.83
C ALA A 271 18.42 3.76 -4.94
N LEU A 272 18.30 4.05 -3.67
CA LEU A 272 19.41 3.95 -2.71
C LEU A 272 19.93 2.51 -2.58
N LEU A 273 19.04 1.51 -2.62
CA LEU A 273 19.41 0.12 -2.54
C LEU A 273 20.14 -0.34 -3.83
N TYR A 274 19.53 -0.18 -5.01
CA TYR A 274 20.14 -0.70 -6.25
C TYR A 274 21.39 0.08 -6.68
N THR A 275 21.56 1.33 -6.26
CA THR A 275 22.80 2.10 -6.47
C THR A 275 23.88 1.81 -5.44
N GLY A 276 23.60 1.02 -4.40
CA GLY A 276 24.52 0.67 -3.34
C GLY A 276 24.86 1.81 -2.39
N LYS A 277 24.02 2.85 -2.31
CA LYS A 277 24.07 3.92 -1.29
C LYS A 277 23.50 3.46 0.05
N ALA A 278 22.60 2.50 0.02
CA ALA A 278 22.14 1.75 1.18
C ALA A 278 22.38 0.25 1.00
N ALA A 279 22.63 -0.46 2.08
CA ALA A 279 22.91 -1.89 2.09
C ALA A 279 21.63 -2.72 2.09
N MET A 280 20.62 -2.29 2.81
CA MET A 280 19.36 -3.01 3.08
C MET A 280 18.14 -2.10 2.94
N MET A 281 16.95 -2.72 2.82
CA MET A 281 15.66 -2.05 2.80
C MET A 281 14.57 -3.02 3.30
N VAL A 282 13.80 -2.64 4.31
CA VAL A 282 12.55 -3.34 4.67
C VAL A 282 11.44 -2.74 3.81
N HIS A 283 10.84 -3.55 2.94
CA HIS A 283 9.82 -3.07 2.01
C HIS A 283 8.93 -4.22 1.50
N GLY A 284 7.78 -3.88 0.96
CA GLY A 284 6.89 -4.88 0.39
C GLY A 284 7.44 -5.51 -0.90
N SER A 285 7.01 -6.73 -1.16
CA SER A 285 7.43 -7.53 -2.31
C SER A 285 7.16 -6.85 -3.66
N TRP A 286 6.23 -5.91 -3.74
CA TRP A 286 5.97 -5.09 -4.95
C TRP A 286 7.18 -4.27 -5.40
N SER A 287 8.15 -4.00 -4.53
CA SER A 287 9.39 -3.29 -4.87
C SER A 287 10.23 -4.03 -5.91
N TYR A 288 10.13 -5.35 -5.99
CA TYR A 288 10.91 -6.15 -6.89
C TYR A 288 10.74 -5.71 -8.36
N GLY A 289 9.50 -5.58 -8.82
CA GLY A 289 9.20 -5.15 -10.18
C GLY A 289 9.74 -3.74 -10.49
N ILE A 290 9.76 -2.84 -9.51
CA ILE A 290 10.35 -1.50 -9.64
C ILE A 290 11.87 -1.59 -9.75
N GLN A 291 12.52 -2.43 -8.95
CA GLN A 291 13.96 -2.65 -8.99
C GLN A 291 14.42 -3.31 -10.30
N VAL A 292 13.61 -4.24 -10.85
CA VAL A 292 13.83 -4.81 -12.18
C VAL A 292 13.74 -3.74 -13.26
N ALA A 293 12.74 -2.87 -13.20
CA ALA A 293 12.51 -1.83 -14.21
C ALA A 293 13.55 -0.70 -14.17
N ASN A 294 13.94 -0.26 -12.97
CA ASN A 294 14.73 0.97 -12.77
C ASN A 294 16.19 0.70 -12.35
N GLY A 295 16.50 -0.50 -11.85
CA GLY A 295 17.83 -0.85 -11.33
C GLY A 295 18.86 -1.25 -12.42
N GLY A 296 18.53 -1.11 -13.71
CA GLY A 296 19.41 -1.54 -14.80
C GLY A 296 19.72 -3.04 -14.73
N ASN A 297 20.98 -3.41 -14.58
CA ASN A 297 21.41 -4.81 -14.45
C ASN A 297 21.44 -5.32 -13.01
N PHE A 298 21.02 -4.53 -12.02
CA PHE A 298 21.15 -4.87 -10.61
C PHE A 298 20.50 -6.22 -10.27
N VAL A 299 19.22 -6.39 -10.61
CA VAL A 299 18.49 -7.64 -10.36
C VAL A 299 19.02 -8.76 -11.26
N LYS A 300 19.14 -8.52 -12.57
CA LYS A 300 19.58 -9.51 -13.56
C LYS A 300 20.99 -10.05 -13.28
N SER A 301 21.88 -9.25 -12.70
CA SER A 301 23.23 -9.68 -12.32
C SER A 301 23.27 -10.40 -10.96
N GLY A 302 22.13 -10.73 -10.37
CA GLY A 302 22.04 -11.38 -9.05
C GLY A 302 22.43 -10.47 -7.88
N GLY A 303 22.43 -9.14 -8.08
CA GLY A 303 22.81 -8.17 -7.05
C GLY A 303 21.78 -7.99 -5.95
N LEU A 304 20.50 -8.31 -6.20
CA LEU A 304 19.44 -8.24 -5.21
C LEU A 304 19.34 -9.53 -4.40
N GLY A 305 19.29 -9.40 -3.09
CA GLY A 305 18.91 -10.47 -2.17
C GLY A 305 17.62 -10.11 -1.42
N TRP A 306 16.95 -11.12 -0.91
CA TRP A 306 15.72 -10.97 -0.12
C TRP A 306 15.63 -12.08 0.93
N MET A 307 14.91 -11.80 2.01
CA MET A 307 14.63 -12.76 3.07
C MET A 307 13.45 -12.27 3.91
N ASN A 308 12.81 -13.16 4.69
CA ASN A 308 11.88 -12.72 5.71
C ASN A 308 12.61 -11.89 6.76
N PHE A 309 11.91 -11.02 7.47
CA PHE A 309 12.54 -10.26 8.55
C PHE A 309 12.99 -11.21 9.66
N PRO A 310 14.25 -11.12 10.13
CA PRO A 310 14.81 -12.10 11.06
C PRO A 310 14.14 -12.04 12.44
N GLY A 311 14.31 -13.12 13.20
CA GLY A 311 13.82 -13.23 14.57
C GLY A 311 14.60 -12.34 15.55
N ILE A 312 14.02 -12.11 16.73
CA ILE A 312 14.66 -11.46 17.88
C ILE A 312 15.03 -12.56 18.88
N ASP A 313 16.28 -12.59 19.33
CA ASP A 313 16.72 -13.57 20.31
C ASP A 313 15.93 -13.42 21.63
N GLY A 314 15.35 -14.52 22.08
CA GLY A 314 14.45 -14.53 23.24
C GLY A 314 13.04 -13.96 22.98
N GLY A 315 12.74 -13.53 21.75
CA GLY A 315 11.41 -13.12 21.36
C GLY A 315 10.43 -14.28 21.26
N LYS A 316 9.12 -13.99 21.32
CA LYS A 316 8.03 -14.98 21.33
C LYS A 316 7.39 -15.18 19.96
N GLY A 317 7.65 -14.28 19.00
CA GLY A 317 7.08 -14.35 17.66
C GLY A 317 7.70 -15.45 16.80
N ASP A 318 6.92 -16.03 15.92
CA ASP A 318 7.40 -17.05 14.99
C ASP A 318 8.17 -16.37 13.83
N PRO A 319 9.42 -16.78 13.55
CA PRO A 319 10.20 -16.19 12.43
C PRO A 319 9.56 -16.38 11.06
N SER A 320 8.60 -17.32 10.92
CA SER A 320 7.85 -17.51 9.67
C SER A 320 6.72 -16.50 9.50
N ASP A 321 6.28 -15.82 10.57
CA ASP A 321 5.24 -14.81 10.48
C ASP A 321 5.64 -13.71 9.51
N THR A 322 4.66 -13.17 8.79
CA THR A 322 4.88 -12.05 7.87
C THR A 322 3.77 -11.01 8.01
N VAL A 323 4.08 -9.83 7.54
CA VAL A 323 3.18 -8.67 7.54
C VAL A 323 3.08 -8.18 6.10
N GLY A 324 1.99 -7.54 5.76
CA GLY A 324 1.84 -6.92 4.43
C GLY A 324 0.40 -6.85 3.98
N ASN A 325 0.21 -6.94 2.66
CA ASN A 325 -1.13 -6.93 2.07
C ASN A 325 -1.47 -8.34 1.55
N PRO A 326 -2.46 -9.04 2.13
CA PRO A 326 -2.87 -10.35 1.64
C PRO A 326 -3.47 -10.29 0.23
N GLY A 327 -3.80 -9.11 -0.28
CA GLY A 327 -4.24 -8.78 -1.63
C GLY A 327 -4.50 -7.29 -1.75
N GLN A 328 -4.84 -6.83 -2.94
CA GLN A 328 -5.58 -5.60 -3.16
C GLN A 328 -7.04 -5.96 -3.38
N TYR A 329 -7.92 -4.98 -3.31
CA TYR A 329 -9.35 -5.23 -3.28
C TYR A 329 -10.11 -4.24 -4.16
N LEU A 330 -11.17 -4.73 -4.82
CA LEU A 330 -12.15 -3.88 -5.49
C LEU A 330 -13.50 -4.01 -4.82
N SER A 331 -13.99 -2.88 -4.29
CA SER A 331 -15.38 -2.72 -3.86
C SER A 331 -16.20 -2.04 -4.94
N ILE A 332 -17.51 -2.20 -4.89
CA ILE A 332 -18.46 -1.50 -5.77
C ILE A 332 -19.19 -0.46 -4.93
N SER A 333 -19.20 0.80 -5.38
CA SER A 333 -19.95 1.87 -4.72
C SER A 333 -21.44 1.60 -4.72
N SER A 334 -22.07 1.66 -3.56
CA SER A 334 -23.54 1.55 -3.43
C SER A 334 -24.29 2.73 -4.08
N LYS A 335 -23.60 3.85 -4.32
CA LYS A 335 -24.15 5.05 -4.95
C LYS A 335 -24.13 5.00 -6.49
N SER A 336 -23.43 4.02 -7.08
CA SER A 336 -23.41 3.84 -8.52
C SER A 336 -24.73 3.26 -9.03
N SER A 337 -25.08 3.56 -10.30
CA SER A 337 -26.27 3.00 -10.93
C SER A 337 -26.23 1.47 -10.99
N ALA A 338 -27.38 0.82 -11.01
CA ALA A 338 -27.45 -0.64 -11.15
C ALA A 338 -26.74 -1.13 -12.44
N ALA A 339 -26.78 -0.35 -13.51
CA ALA A 339 -26.10 -0.64 -14.77
C ALA A 339 -24.59 -0.61 -14.60
N ASP A 340 -24.02 0.40 -13.90
CA ASP A 340 -22.58 0.49 -13.66
C ASP A 340 -22.10 -0.59 -12.68
N GLN A 341 -22.91 -0.94 -11.66
CA GLN A 341 -22.62 -2.06 -10.78
C GLN A 341 -22.60 -3.40 -11.55
N ALA A 342 -23.49 -3.59 -12.54
CA ALA A 342 -23.48 -4.76 -13.40
C ALA A 342 -22.22 -4.82 -14.27
N VAL A 343 -21.73 -3.68 -14.79
CA VAL A 343 -20.46 -3.59 -15.52
C VAL A 343 -19.29 -4.01 -14.61
N ALA A 344 -19.24 -3.52 -13.37
CA ALA A 344 -18.21 -3.90 -12.40
C ALA A 344 -18.23 -5.40 -12.12
N LYS A 345 -19.39 -5.98 -11.82
CA LYS A 345 -19.55 -7.43 -11.57
C LYS A 345 -19.13 -8.26 -12.78
N LYS A 346 -19.44 -7.81 -14.00
CA LYS A 346 -18.99 -8.47 -15.23
C LYS A 346 -17.48 -8.40 -15.40
N PHE A 347 -16.85 -7.26 -15.11
CA PHE A 347 -15.40 -7.09 -15.13
C PHE A 347 -14.73 -8.05 -14.13
N PHE A 348 -15.28 -8.19 -12.92
CA PHE A 348 -14.81 -9.11 -11.90
C PHE A 348 -14.79 -10.56 -12.38
N SER A 349 -15.89 -11.00 -13.03
CA SER A 349 -16.06 -12.42 -13.42
C SER A 349 -15.36 -12.81 -14.71
N THR A 350 -15.08 -11.85 -15.61
CA THR A 350 -14.58 -12.18 -16.96
C THR A 350 -13.13 -11.77 -17.19
N THR A 351 -12.63 -10.73 -16.52
CA THR A 351 -11.33 -10.13 -16.85
C THR A 351 -10.34 -10.22 -15.69
N LEU A 352 -10.77 -9.94 -14.46
CA LEU A 352 -9.87 -9.96 -13.30
C LEU A 352 -9.48 -11.38 -12.82
N VAL A 353 -10.09 -12.42 -13.39
CA VAL A 353 -9.81 -13.83 -13.10
C VAL A 353 -9.39 -14.61 -14.36
N ASP A 354 -9.01 -13.91 -15.43
CA ASP A 354 -8.52 -14.53 -16.67
C ASP A 354 -7.02 -14.84 -16.60
N ASP A 355 -6.55 -15.68 -17.55
CA ASP A 355 -5.13 -16.06 -17.60
C ASP A 355 -4.22 -14.89 -18.00
N ALA A 356 -4.73 -13.90 -18.74
CA ALA A 356 -3.96 -12.73 -19.12
C ALA A 356 -3.69 -11.82 -17.92
N GLU A 357 -4.67 -11.69 -17.00
CA GLU A 357 -4.49 -10.98 -15.72
C GLU A 357 -3.43 -11.67 -14.87
N LYS A 358 -3.57 -13.00 -14.69
CA LYS A 358 -2.61 -13.84 -13.97
C LYS A 358 -1.19 -13.70 -14.52
N ALA A 359 -1.03 -13.87 -15.84
CA ALA A 359 0.26 -13.77 -16.50
C ALA A 359 0.86 -12.35 -16.42
N GLY A 360 0.04 -11.32 -16.47
CA GLY A 360 0.47 -9.93 -16.33
C GLY A 360 1.14 -9.67 -14.98
N TRP A 361 0.53 -10.12 -13.91
CA TRP A 361 1.08 -9.95 -12.55
C TRP A 361 2.32 -10.80 -12.32
N VAL A 362 2.35 -12.06 -12.76
CA VAL A 362 3.55 -12.91 -12.68
C VAL A 362 4.73 -12.26 -13.42
N LYS A 363 4.50 -11.75 -14.64
CA LYS A 363 5.54 -11.07 -15.42
C LYS A 363 6.08 -9.80 -14.75
N SER A 364 5.32 -9.20 -13.86
CA SER A 364 5.76 -8.03 -13.08
C SER A 364 6.54 -8.38 -11.81
N GLY A 365 6.76 -9.66 -11.54
CA GLY A 365 7.37 -10.15 -10.30
C GLY A 365 6.39 -10.25 -9.13
N GLY A 366 5.08 -10.24 -9.38
CA GLY A 366 4.05 -10.37 -8.35
C GLY A 366 3.47 -11.76 -8.25
N VAL A 367 3.16 -12.23 -7.04
CA VAL A 367 2.44 -13.49 -6.79
C VAL A 367 0.93 -13.19 -6.84
N PRO A 368 0.19 -13.63 -7.89
CA PRO A 368 -1.21 -13.30 -8.01
C PRO A 368 -2.07 -13.90 -6.88
N VAL A 369 -3.15 -13.18 -6.51
CA VAL A 369 -4.20 -13.73 -5.62
C VAL A 369 -4.99 -14.88 -6.28
N LEU A 370 -4.69 -15.19 -7.54
CA LEU A 370 -5.36 -16.23 -8.31
C LEU A 370 -4.71 -17.61 -8.10
N THR A 371 -5.54 -18.63 -8.02
CA THR A 371 -5.09 -20.04 -7.93
C THR A 371 -4.30 -20.45 -9.16
N ASP A 372 -3.53 -21.54 -9.04
CA ASP A 372 -2.75 -22.17 -10.13
C ASP A 372 -1.70 -21.26 -10.79
N SER A 373 -1.26 -20.19 -10.08
CA SER A 373 -0.26 -19.25 -10.58
C SER A 373 1.16 -19.84 -10.59
N ALA A 374 1.45 -20.83 -9.75
CA ALA A 374 2.79 -21.38 -9.56
C ALA A 374 3.40 -21.99 -10.84
N SER A 375 2.56 -22.52 -11.74
CA SER A 375 2.97 -23.05 -13.04
C SER A 375 3.59 -21.98 -13.97
N LEU A 376 3.30 -20.70 -13.71
CA LEU A 376 3.83 -19.56 -14.46
C LEU A 376 5.12 -19.00 -13.86
N PHE A 377 5.60 -19.49 -12.72
CA PHE A 377 6.83 -19.03 -12.08
C PHE A 377 8.06 -19.58 -12.80
N THR A 378 8.39 -18.97 -13.93
CA THR A 378 9.47 -19.41 -14.84
C THR A 378 10.40 -18.25 -15.18
N GLY A 379 11.56 -18.54 -15.79
CA GLY A 379 12.54 -17.53 -16.18
C GLY A 379 13.33 -16.94 -15.01
N ASP A 380 13.89 -15.75 -15.22
CA ASP A 380 14.81 -15.10 -14.26
C ASP A 380 14.17 -14.76 -12.92
N ASP A 381 12.86 -14.49 -12.92
CA ASP A 381 12.11 -14.11 -11.73
C ASP A 381 11.55 -15.31 -10.94
N ALA A 382 11.73 -16.54 -11.45
CA ALA A 382 11.11 -17.76 -10.91
C ALA A 382 11.44 -17.99 -9.43
N GLN A 383 12.71 -17.80 -9.05
CA GLN A 383 13.12 -18.03 -7.66
C GLN A 383 12.48 -17.00 -6.73
N TYR A 384 12.47 -15.72 -7.12
CA TYR A 384 11.81 -14.68 -6.34
C TYR A 384 10.32 -14.97 -6.11
N LEU A 385 9.60 -15.30 -7.17
CA LEU A 385 8.16 -15.62 -7.11
C LEU A 385 7.87 -16.82 -6.21
N LYS A 386 8.69 -17.88 -6.30
CA LYS A 386 8.59 -19.06 -5.44
C LYS A 386 8.83 -18.70 -3.97
N ASP A 387 9.86 -17.90 -3.69
CA ASP A 387 10.19 -17.50 -2.33
C ASP A 387 9.10 -16.59 -1.73
N MET A 388 8.58 -15.61 -2.49
CA MET A 388 7.46 -14.77 -2.03
C MET A 388 6.20 -15.58 -1.78
N SER A 389 5.89 -16.55 -2.67
CA SER A 389 4.78 -17.46 -2.48
C SER A 389 4.99 -18.34 -1.24
N ALA A 390 6.20 -18.83 -1.00
CA ALA A 390 6.54 -19.65 0.16
C ALA A 390 6.45 -18.84 1.46
N ILE A 391 6.98 -17.60 1.49
CA ILE A 391 6.84 -16.70 2.65
C ILE A 391 5.36 -16.46 2.96
N ALA A 392 4.55 -16.13 1.95
CA ALA A 392 3.13 -15.83 2.17
C ALA A 392 2.32 -17.06 2.61
N SER A 393 2.56 -18.22 2.00
CA SER A 393 1.80 -19.46 2.30
C SER A 393 2.34 -20.23 3.49
N GLY A 394 3.63 -20.10 3.79
CA GLY A 394 4.30 -20.75 4.91
C GLY A 394 4.25 -19.92 6.21
N ALA A 395 3.82 -18.68 6.15
CA ALA A 395 3.62 -17.87 7.34
C ALA A 395 2.59 -18.53 8.26
N LYS A 396 2.94 -18.66 9.53
CA LYS A 396 1.98 -19.12 10.55
C LYS A 396 0.89 -18.08 10.74
N ILE A 397 1.27 -16.80 10.65
CA ILE A 397 0.37 -15.66 10.60
C ILE A 397 0.83 -14.71 9.49
N PHE A 398 -0.08 -14.34 8.61
CA PHE A 398 0.08 -13.23 7.67
C PHE A 398 -0.77 -12.07 8.18
N ALA A 399 -0.15 -11.17 8.93
CA ALA A 399 -0.83 -9.99 9.46
C ALA A 399 -1.01 -8.93 8.37
N GLN A 400 -2.20 -8.32 8.31
CA GLN A 400 -2.41 -7.15 7.46
C GLN A 400 -1.66 -5.95 8.03
N SER A 401 -1.03 -5.13 7.17
CA SER A 401 -0.37 -3.88 7.58
C SER A 401 -1.29 -3.02 8.43
N TRP A 402 -0.78 -2.51 9.54
CA TRP A 402 -1.57 -1.90 10.60
C TRP A 402 -2.40 -0.70 10.14
N ASP A 403 -1.85 0.16 9.25
CA ASP A 403 -2.58 1.30 8.70
C ASP A 403 -3.77 0.91 7.82
N GLN A 404 -3.80 -0.34 7.35
CA GLN A 404 -4.89 -0.91 6.58
C GLN A 404 -5.87 -1.71 7.47
N ALA A 405 -5.34 -2.37 8.50
CA ALA A 405 -6.15 -3.15 9.44
C ALA A 405 -7.00 -2.27 10.35
N LEU A 406 -6.46 -1.15 10.81
CA LEU A 406 -7.12 -0.22 11.74
C LEU A 406 -8.09 0.73 11.02
N SER A 407 -8.99 1.35 11.78
CA SER A 407 -9.86 2.39 11.25
C SER A 407 -9.05 3.58 10.70
N PRO A 408 -9.56 4.33 9.71
CA PRO A 408 -8.82 5.47 9.15
C PRO A 408 -8.43 6.54 10.17
N THR A 409 -9.19 6.72 11.24
CA THR A 409 -8.87 7.68 12.32
C THR A 409 -7.69 7.20 13.13
N VAL A 410 -7.71 5.94 13.58
CA VAL A 410 -6.64 5.33 14.36
C VAL A 410 -5.37 5.22 13.51
N ALA A 411 -5.50 4.81 12.24
CA ALA A 411 -4.39 4.67 11.31
C ALA A 411 -3.66 6.01 11.04
N GLU A 412 -4.39 7.11 10.90
CA GLU A 412 -3.76 8.42 10.70
C GLU A 412 -3.01 8.88 11.95
N THR A 413 -3.60 8.71 13.15
CA THR A 413 -2.92 8.99 14.43
C THR A 413 -1.69 8.12 14.61
N LEU A 414 -1.76 6.83 14.24
CA LEU A 414 -0.64 5.90 14.25
C LEU A 414 0.51 6.40 13.38
N LEU A 415 0.22 6.73 12.12
CA LEU A 415 1.22 7.18 11.16
C LEU A 415 1.87 8.51 11.58
N ASP A 416 1.12 9.44 12.15
CA ASP A 416 1.66 10.70 12.68
C ASP A 416 2.57 10.47 13.88
N ASN A 417 2.17 9.61 14.81
CA ASN A 417 2.99 9.27 15.96
C ASN A 417 4.26 8.50 15.56
N ILE A 418 4.18 7.62 14.56
CA ILE A 418 5.36 6.93 14.00
C ILE A 418 6.33 7.95 13.41
N ALA A 419 5.86 8.94 12.62
CA ALA A 419 6.74 9.97 12.08
C ALA A 419 7.45 10.77 13.17
N LYS A 420 6.74 11.16 14.23
CA LYS A 420 7.32 11.86 15.39
C LYS A 420 8.32 10.98 16.16
N LEU A 421 8.03 9.68 16.31
CA LEU A 421 8.92 8.72 16.98
C LEU A 421 10.26 8.59 16.23
N PHE A 422 10.22 8.40 14.91
CA PHE A 422 11.42 8.31 14.07
C PHE A 422 12.21 9.62 13.98
N GLN A 423 11.56 10.75 14.23
CA GLN A 423 12.22 12.06 14.34
C GLN A 423 12.67 12.38 15.78
N LEU A 424 12.50 11.45 16.72
CA LEU A 424 12.84 11.60 18.14
C LEU A 424 12.11 12.78 18.82
N GLN A 425 10.91 13.15 18.32
CA GLN A 425 10.12 14.28 18.81
C GLN A 425 9.19 13.89 19.96
N ILE A 426 8.87 12.61 20.11
CA ILE A 426 8.07 12.08 21.21
C ILE A 426 8.78 10.88 21.86
N SER A 427 8.55 10.68 23.14
CA SER A 427 9.02 9.49 23.84
C SER A 427 8.14 8.27 23.54
N PRO A 428 8.63 7.02 23.77
CA PRO A 428 7.81 5.81 23.72
C PRO A 428 6.52 5.93 24.54
N GLN A 429 6.58 6.47 25.76
CA GLN A 429 5.39 6.64 26.60
C GLN A 429 4.38 7.62 26.00
N GLN A 430 4.82 8.77 25.50
CA GLN A 430 3.93 9.75 24.84
C GLN A 430 3.27 9.14 23.61
N TRP A 431 3.97 8.25 22.88
CA TRP A 431 3.38 7.53 21.76
C TRP A 431 2.26 6.59 22.26
N VAL A 432 2.51 5.78 23.29
CA VAL A 432 1.54 4.85 23.90
C VAL A 432 0.30 5.60 24.39
N ASP A 433 0.50 6.69 25.15
CA ASP A 433 -0.61 7.50 25.70
C ASP A 433 -1.49 8.05 24.57
N SER A 434 -0.87 8.56 23.49
CA SER A 434 -1.57 9.08 22.32
C SER A 434 -2.37 7.98 21.60
N MET A 435 -1.80 6.77 21.45
CA MET A 435 -2.46 5.66 20.76
C MET A 435 -3.60 5.06 21.56
N ASN A 436 -3.46 4.95 22.90
CA ASN A 436 -4.56 4.52 23.77
C ASN A 436 -5.71 5.52 23.77
N GLY A 437 -5.44 6.81 23.59
CA GLY A 437 -6.47 7.85 23.46
C GLY A 437 -7.39 7.71 22.26
N VAL A 438 -7.01 6.92 21.25
CA VAL A 438 -7.81 6.69 20.03
C VAL A 438 -8.15 5.22 19.79
N ILE A 439 -7.75 4.32 20.69
CA ILE A 439 -8.00 2.88 20.53
C ILE A 439 -9.51 2.59 20.46
N GLY A 440 -9.90 1.74 19.52
CA GLY A 440 -11.32 1.35 19.33
C GLY A 440 -12.21 2.39 18.62
N GLN A 441 -11.63 3.51 18.13
CA GLN A 441 -12.37 4.56 17.39
C GLN A 441 -12.58 4.22 15.91
#